data_e7f459c24a9f553afdf6554b2340d9e6
#
_entry.id   e7f459c24a9f553afdf6554b2340d9e6
#
_cell.length_a   1.000
_cell.length_b   1.000
_cell.length_c   1.000
_cell.angle_alpha   90.00
_cell.angle_beta   90.00
_cell.angle_gamma   90.00
#
_symmetry.space_group_name_H-M   'P 1'
#
loop_
_entity.id
_entity.type
_entity.pdbx_description
1 polymer ?
#
loop_
_entity_poly.entity_id
_entity_poly.type
_entity_poly.pdbx_seq_one_letter_code
_entity_poly.pdbx_strand_id
1 'polypeptide(L)'
;MPSRRLILAALGALPAQAWAQAQPPKETLTPESFLRGIYTPYPNQDFKGQPFWQVDRFFAPDLARAIEADMREAKRRGEVPKLDGDPFVDAQDWDIAKLAISVKADGSKAVGLVSFENQGKPTEITLDLVRTGMGWRITDIKAPSGTLSELYKK
;
A
#
# COMPACT_ATOMS: atom_id res chain seq x y z
N MET A 1 83.99 21.36 0.55
CA MET A 1 82.68 21.91 0.11
C MET A 1 81.71 20.76 -0.01
N PRO A 2 80.86 20.57 0.89
CA PRO A 2 79.90 19.45 0.79
C PRO A 2 78.66 19.90 0.00
N SER A 3 78.32 19.10 -1.03
CA SER A 3 77.20 19.30 -1.91
C SER A 3 75.88 19.00 -1.18
N ARG A 4 75.00 19.97 -1.13
CA ARG A 4 73.60 19.78 -0.67
C ARG A 4 72.83 19.04 -1.74
N ARG A 5 72.40 17.81 -1.39
CA ARG A 5 71.44 17.05 -2.18
C ARG A 5 70.04 17.49 -1.73
N LEU A 6 69.32 18.14 -2.64
CA LEU A 6 67.85 18.37 -2.49
C LEU A 6 67.11 17.06 -2.72
N ILE A 7 66.39 16.63 -1.71
CA ILE A 7 65.43 15.52 -1.83
C ILE A 7 64.09 16.14 -2.17
N LEU A 8 63.65 15.96 -3.42
CA LEU A 8 62.26 16.26 -3.79
C LEU A 8 61.36 15.17 -3.22
N ALA A 9 60.53 15.52 -2.26
CA ALA A 9 59.44 14.70 -1.82
C ALA A 9 58.28 14.83 -2.81
N ALA A 10 58.03 13.78 -3.58
CA ALA A 10 56.84 13.69 -4.41
C ALA A 10 55.63 13.37 -3.51
N LEU A 11 54.75 14.35 -3.33
CA LEU A 11 53.43 14.10 -2.75
C LEU A 11 52.58 13.38 -3.81
N GLY A 12 52.41 12.07 -3.64
CA GLY A 12 51.43 11.29 -4.39
C GLY A 12 50.02 11.65 -3.95
N ALA A 13 49.32 12.36 -4.82
CA ALA A 13 47.88 12.56 -4.67
C ALA A 13 47.16 11.21 -4.91
N LEU A 14 46.62 10.63 -3.88
CA LEU A 14 45.72 9.47 -4.00
C LEU A 14 44.40 9.95 -4.62
N PRO A 15 43.92 9.31 -5.70
CA PRO A 15 42.59 9.62 -6.22
C PRO A 15 41.55 9.23 -5.17
N ALA A 16 40.78 10.20 -4.72
CA ALA A 16 39.57 9.95 -3.95
C ALA A 16 38.62 9.10 -4.82
N GLN A 17 38.61 7.80 -4.58
CA GLN A 17 37.61 6.94 -5.16
C GLN A 17 36.27 7.36 -4.51
N ALA A 18 35.47 8.10 -5.28
CA ALA A 18 34.09 8.37 -4.97
C ALA A 18 33.37 7.00 -4.91
N TRP A 19 33.10 6.54 -3.71
CA TRP A 19 32.20 5.41 -3.49
C TRP A 19 30.84 5.89 -3.93
N ALA A 20 30.50 5.65 -5.19
CA ALA A 20 29.13 5.75 -5.65
C ALA A 20 28.34 4.75 -4.80
N GLN A 21 27.69 5.24 -3.76
CA GLN A 21 26.72 4.46 -3.04
C GLN A 21 25.62 4.14 -4.05
N ALA A 22 25.62 2.90 -4.54
CA ALA A 22 24.52 2.37 -5.31
C ALA A 22 23.30 2.49 -4.39
N GLN A 23 22.39 3.39 -4.73
CA GLN A 23 21.09 3.42 -4.08
C GLN A 23 20.48 2.03 -4.25
N PRO A 24 19.99 1.39 -3.18
CA PRO A 24 19.32 0.11 -3.33
C PRO A 24 18.23 0.29 -4.38
N PRO A 25 18.05 -0.69 -5.29
CA PRO A 25 17.01 -0.58 -6.30
C PRO A 25 15.71 -0.26 -5.59
N LYS A 26 15.02 0.78 -6.07
CA LYS A 26 13.71 1.17 -5.57
C LYS A 26 12.85 -0.08 -5.69
N GLU A 27 12.60 -0.73 -4.56
CA GLU A 27 11.89 -2.01 -4.50
C GLU A 27 10.58 -1.79 -5.22
N THR A 28 10.44 -2.39 -6.41
CA THR A 28 9.22 -2.24 -7.19
C THR A 28 8.15 -2.99 -6.41
N LEU A 29 7.31 -2.26 -5.69
CA LEU A 29 6.22 -2.84 -4.91
C LEU A 29 5.45 -3.80 -5.78
N THR A 30 5.45 -5.08 -5.40
CA THR A 30 4.62 -6.10 -6.02
C THR A 30 3.19 -5.94 -5.52
N PRO A 31 2.18 -6.45 -6.25
CA PRO A 31 0.81 -6.42 -5.76
C PRO A 31 0.65 -7.18 -4.45
N GLU A 32 1.44 -8.23 -4.22
CA GLU A 32 1.46 -8.94 -2.95
C GLU A 32 2.01 -8.08 -1.81
N SER A 33 3.14 -7.39 -2.00
CA SER A 33 3.70 -6.52 -0.98
C SER A 33 2.79 -5.33 -0.66
N PHE A 34 2.06 -4.83 -1.67
CA PHE A 34 1.04 -3.81 -1.47
C PHE A 34 -0.08 -4.30 -0.55
N LEU A 35 -0.64 -5.49 -0.82
CA LEU A 35 -1.68 -6.08 0.03
C LEU A 35 -1.16 -6.45 1.43
N ARG A 36 0.05 -6.97 1.54
CA ARG A 36 0.67 -7.23 2.86
C ARG A 36 0.81 -5.94 3.68
N GLY A 37 1.17 -4.84 3.05
CA GLY A 37 1.23 -3.53 3.70
C GLY A 37 -0.12 -3.08 4.27
N ILE A 38 -1.22 -3.45 3.62
CA ILE A 38 -2.57 -3.16 4.11
C ILE A 38 -2.95 -4.10 5.27
N TYR A 39 -2.78 -5.41 5.11
CA TYR A 39 -3.40 -6.41 5.97
C TYR A 39 -2.57 -6.86 7.16
N THR A 40 -1.24 -6.85 7.08
CA THR A 40 -0.36 -7.32 8.17
C THR A 40 -0.62 -6.68 9.53
N PRO A 41 -1.01 -5.41 9.64
CA PRO A 41 -1.29 -4.80 10.93
C PRO A 41 -2.58 -5.26 11.61
N TYR A 42 -3.58 -5.78 10.86
CA TYR A 42 -4.91 -6.08 11.40
C TYR A 42 -4.97 -7.11 12.53
N PRO A 43 -4.14 -8.15 12.59
CA PRO A 43 -4.12 -9.06 13.73
C PRO A 43 -3.67 -8.41 15.04
N ASN A 44 -3.07 -7.23 15.00
CA ASN A 44 -2.72 -6.49 16.21
C ASN A 44 -3.96 -5.79 16.77
N GLN A 45 -4.34 -6.12 18.00
CA GLN A 45 -5.52 -5.55 18.69
C GLN A 45 -5.44 -4.04 18.92
N ASP A 46 -4.23 -3.47 18.95
CA ASP A 46 -4.04 -2.02 19.08
C ASP A 46 -4.16 -1.27 17.76
N PHE A 47 -4.23 -1.97 16.64
CA PHE A 47 -4.36 -1.37 15.33
C PHE A 47 -5.77 -0.79 15.13
N LYS A 48 -5.86 0.46 14.72
CA LYS A 48 -7.12 1.22 14.57
C LYS A 48 -7.68 1.22 13.15
N GLY A 49 -7.17 0.36 12.28
CA GLY A 49 -7.56 0.27 10.87
C GLY A 49 -6.72 1.15 9.95
N GLN A 50 -6.82 0.87 8.67
CA GLN A 50 -6.15 1.68 7.66
C GLN A 50 -6.87 3.03 7.50
N PRO A 51 -6.13 4.11 7.24
CA PRO A 51 -6.73 5.41 6.97
C PRO A 51 -7.30 5.45 5.54
N PHE A 52 -8.35 4.67 5.26
CA PHE A 52 -8.91 4.51 3.91
C PHE A 52 -9.52 5.80 3.33
N TRP A 53 -9.78 6.80 4.18
CA TRP A 53 -10.15 8.15 3.75
C TRP A 53 -9.00 8.90 3.02
N GLN A 54 -7.75 8.43 3.17
CA GLN A 54 -6.64 8.85 2.33
C GLN A 54 -6.67 8.05 1.03
N VAL A 55 -7.71 8.30 0.24
CA VAL A 55 -8.14 7.45 -0.88
C VAL A 55 -7.04 7.16 -1.90
N ASP A 56 -6.19 8.14 -2.20
CA ASP A 56 -5.10 8.01 -3.19
C ASP A 56 -4.01 7.02 -2.78
N ARG A 57 -3.95 6.66 -1.50
CA ARG A 57 -3.00 5.63 -1.02
C ARG A 57 -3.40 4.23 -1.43
N PHE A 58 -4.69 3.98 -1.56
CA PHE A 58 -5.25 2.64 -1.68
C PHE A 58 -5.98 2.42 -3.00
N PHE A 59 -6.74 3.39 -3.47
CA PHE A 59 -7.69 3.21 -4.55
C PHE A 59 -7.22 3.81 -5.87
N ALA A 60 -7.61 3.18 -6.97
CA ALA A 60 -7.42 3.71 -8.31
C ALA A 60 -8.21 5.02 -8.51
N PRO A 61 -7.80 5.90 -9.41
CA PRO A 61 -8.32 7.28 -9.48
C PRO A 61 -9.83 7.39 -9.57
N ASP A 62 -10.50 6.52 -10.33
CA ASP A 62 -11.97 6.60 -10.47
C ASP A 62 -12.70 6.24 -9.18
N LEU A 63 -12.26 5.15 -8.53
CA LEU A 63 -12.83 4.72 -7.25
C LEU A 63 -12.49 5.72 -6.14
N ALA A 64 -11.26 6.22 -6.11
CA ALA A 64 -10.82 7.25 -5.15
C ALA A 64 -11.70 8.50 -5.22
N ARG A 65 -11.96 9.00 -6.44
CA ARG A 65 -12.85 10.16 -6.64
C ARG A 65 -14.28 9.90 -6.18
N ALA A 66 -14.79 8.70 -6.42
CA ALA A 66 -16.16 8.33 -6.01
C ALA A 66 -16.30 8.31 -4.47
N ILE A 67 -15.34 7.67 -3.80
CA ILE A 67 -15.30 7.61 -2.33
C ILE A 67 -15.16 9.01 -1.73
N GLU A 68 -14.24 9.81 -2.25
CA GLU A 68 -13.99 11.17 -1.75
C GLU A 68 -15.22 12.08 -1.94
N ALA A 69 -15.90 11.98 -3.10
CA ALA A 69 -17.11 12.74 -3.37
C ALA A 69 -18.24 12.37 -2.40
N ASP A 70 -18.41 11.09 -2.11
CA ASP A 70 -19.40 10.62 -1.15
C ASP A 70 -19.11 11.11 0.27
N MET A 71 -17.86 11.00 0.73
CA MET A 71 -17.45 11.48 2.04
C MET A 71 -17.67 13.01 2.20
N ARG A 72 -17.35 13.77 1.17
CA ARG A 72 -17.55 15.21 1.16
C ARG A 72 -19.04 15.59 1.20
N GLU A 73 -19.87 14.88 0.41
CA GLU A 73 -21.30 15.10 0.38
C GLU A 73 -21.99 14.70 1.70
N ALA A 74 -21.63 13.56 2.26
CA ALA A 74 -22.12 13.10 3.55
C ALA A 74 -21.78 14.12 4.66
N LYS A 75 -20.55 14.61 4.68
CA LYS A 75 -20.12 15.67 5.62
C LYS A 75 -20.96 16.95 5.46
N ARG A 76 -21.21 17.37 4.21
CA ARG A 76 -22.01 18.56 3.92
C ARG A 76 -23.46 18.45 4.42
N ARG A 77 -24.03 17.23 4.36
CA ARG A 77 -25.41 16.94 4.81
C ARG A 77 -25.51 16.58 6.28
N GLY A 78 -24.40 16.31 6.96
CA GLY A 78 -24.40 15.78 8.33
C GLY A 78 -24.86 14.30 8.36
N GLU A 79 -24.62 13.56 7.28
CA GLU A 79 -25.01 12.14 7.11
C GLU A 79 -23.78 11.25 7.19
N VAL A 80 -24.01 9.94 7.31
CA VAL A 80 -22.99 8.92 7.21
C VAL A 80 -22.71 8.65 5.72
N PRO A 81 -21.45 8.52 5.29
CA PRO A 81 -21.12 8.17 3.91
C PRO A 81 -21.58 6.74 3.58
N LYS A 82 -21.72 6.42 2.29
CA LYS A 82 -22.09 5.08 1.83
C LYS A 82 -21.11 4.00 2.31
N LEU A 83 -19.82 4.33 2.29
CA LEU A 83 -18.78 3.47 2.86
C LEU A 83 -18.70 3.77 4.37
N ASP A 84 -19.43 2.97 5.14
CA ASP A 84 -19.50 3.05 6.59
C ASP A 84 -18.87 1.80 7.22
N GLY A 85 -17.62 1.90 7.56
CA GLY A 85 -16.78 0.82 8.08
C GLY A 85 -15.49 0.65 7.30
N ASP A 86 -14.65 -0.24 7.78
CA ASP A 86 -13.36 -0.52 7.15
C ASP A 86 -13.54 -1.51 5.98
N PRO A 87 -13.31 -1.08 4.73
CA PRO A 87 -13.53 -1.91 3.55
C PRO A 87 -12.55 -3.09 3.44
N PHE A 88 -11.44 -3.06 4.15
CA PHE A 88 -10.43 -4.11 4.08
C PHE A 88 -10.79 -5.33 4.94
N VAL A 89 -11.68 -5.16 5.91
CA VAL A 89 -12.13 -6.26 6.78
C VAL A 89 -13.65 -6.42 6.78
N ASP A 90 -14.35 -5.62 5.99
CA ASP A 90 -15.81 -5.63 5.85
C ASP A 90 -16.54 -5.50 7.20
N ALA A 91 -16.03 -4.63 8.07
CA ALA A 91 -16.54 -4.48 9.43
C ALA A 91 -16.21 -3.11 10.03
N GLN A 92 -16.96 -2.72 11.07
CA GLN A 92 -16.64 -1.56 11.91
C GLN A 92 -15.73 -1.94 13.09
N ASP A 93 -15.90 -3.16 13.60
CA ASP A 93 -15.11 -3.76 14.67
C ASP A 93 -14.52 -5.08 14.20
N TRP A 94 -13.31 -5.42 14.63
CA TRP A 94 -12.65 -6.65 14.22
C TRP A 94 -11.76 -7.25 15.30
N ASP A 95 -11.60 -8.57 15.19
CA ASP A 95 -10.58 -9.37 15.86
C ASP A 95 -10.09 -10.41 14.85
N ILE A 96 -8.97 -10.07 14.19
CA ILE A 96 -8.48 -10.79 13.01
C ILE A 96 -7.47 -11.86 13.41
N ALA A 97 -7.73 -13.08 12.97
CA ALA A 97 -6.86 -14.23 13.10
C ALA A 97 -6.74 -14.99 11.77
N LYS A 98 -5.72 -15.85 11.67
CA LYS A 98 -5.50 -16.75 10.52
C LYS A 98 -5.44 -16.04 9.17
N LEU A 99 -4.82 -14.87 9.13
CA LEU A 99 -4.65 -14.08 7.92
C LEU A 99 -3.82 -14.83 6.87
N ALA A 100 -4.37 -14.97 5.68
CA ALA A 100 -3.67 -15.49 4.50
C ALA A 100 -3.93 -14.59 3.28
N ILE A 101 -2.89 -14.36 2.49
CA ILE A 101 -2.95 -13.52 1.29
C ILE A 101 -2.38 -14.31 0.12
N SER A 102 -3.12 -14.40 -0.97
CA SER A 102 -2.63 -14.92 -2.24
C SER A 102 -2.92 -13.92 -3.36
N VAL A 103 -2.02 -13.85 -4.34
CA VAL A 103 -2.13 -12.88 -5.44
C VAL A 103 -1.84 -13.58 -6.75
N LYS A 104 -2.68 -13.32 -7.75
CA LYS A 104 -2.42 -13.65 -9.15
C LYS A 104 -2.24 -12.35 -9.93
N ALA A 105 -1.05 -12.17 -10.50
CA ALA A 105 -0.73 -11.01 -11.32
C ALA A 105 -0.69 -11.37 -12.79
N ASP A 106 -1.19 -10.47 -13.63
CA ASP A 106 -1.13 -10.53 -15.08
C ASP A 106 -0.82 -9.12 -15.62
N GLY A 107 0.46 -8.88 -15.92
CA GLY A 107 0.92 -7.57 -16.39
C GLY A 107 0.62 -6.44 -15.41
N SER A 108 -0.19 -5.49 -15.84
CA SER A 108 -0.59 -4.32 -15.05
C SER A 108 -1.81 -4.55 -14.16
N LYS A 109 -2.35 -5.75 -14.13
CA LYS A 109 -3.50 -6.13 -13.31
C LYS A 109 -3.14 -7.26 -12.36
N ALA A 110 -3.82 -7.32 -11.23
CA ALA A 110 -3.70 -8.44 -10.30
C ALA A 110 -5.03 -8.63 -9.55
N VAL A 111 -5.21 -9.85 -9.06
CA VAL A 111 -6.32 -10.19 -8.17
C VAL A 111 -5.72 -10.73 -6.88
N GLY A 112 -6.05 -10.10 -5.77
CA GLY A 112 -5.70 -10.56 -4.43
C GLY A 112 -6.87 -11.27 -3.78
N LEU A 113 -6.59 -12.40 -3.16
CA LEU A 113 -7.52 -13.12 -2.29
C LEU A 113 -6.97 -13.05 -0.87
N VAL A 114 -7.76 -12.48 0.03
CA VAL A 114 -7.43 -12.33 1.44
C VAL A 114 -8.46 -13.09 2.26
N SER A 115 -7.99 -14.05 3.04
CA SER A 115 -8.82 -14.83 3.94
C SER A 115 -8.36 -14.65 5.39
N PHE A 116 -9.29 -14.60 6.30
CA PHE A 116 -9.05 -14.48 7.74
C PHE A 116 -10.27 -14.95 8.53
N GLU A 117 -10.11 -15.10 9.82
CA GLU A 117 -11.24 -15.16 10.74
C GLU A 117 -11.42 -13.79 11.38
N ASN A 118 -12.65 -13.27 11.38
CA ASN A 118 -13.00 -12.09 12.13
C ASN A 118 -13.95 -12.49 13.28
N GLN A 119 -13.49 -12.30 14.51
CA GLN A 119 -14.22 -12.75 15.71
C GLN A 119 -14.62 -14.25 15.62
N GLY A 120 -13.69 -15.07 15.11
CA GLY A 120 -13.89 -16.50 14.89
C GLY A 120 -14.72 -16.87 13.65
N LYS A 121 -15.22 -15.90 12.88
CA LYS A 121 -16.00 -16.13 11.67
C LYS A 121 -15.12 -16.06 10.42
N PRO A 122 -15.07 -17.12 9.60
CA PRO A 122 -14.32 -17.11 8.33
C PRO A 122 -14.83 -16.00 7.41
N THR A 123 -13.90 -15.22 6.88
CA THR A 123 -14.16 -14.10 5.96
C THR A 123 -13.17 -14.17 4.80
N GLU A 124 -13.66 -13.90 3.60
CA GLU A 124 -12.87 -13.85 2.39
C GLU A 124 -13.16 -12.56 1.64
N ILE A 125 -12.10 -11.87 1.22
CA ILE A 125 -12.17 -10.62 0.46
C ILE A 125 -11.34 -10.76 -0.80
N THR A 126 -11.91 -10.43 -1.93
CA THR A 126 -11.24 -10.36 -3.23
C THR A 126 -10.98 -8.90 -3.59
N LEU A 127 -9.74 -8.58 -3.95
CA LEU A 127 -9.35 -7.23 -4.35
C LEU A 127 -8.84 -7.27 -5.79
N ASP A 128 -9.49 -6.48 -6.65
CA ASP A 128 -9.00 -6.23 -8.00
C ASP A 128 -8.00 -5.06 -7.96
N LEU A 129 -6.82 -5.26 -8.53
CA LEU A 129 -5.71 -4.32 -8.48
C LEU A 129 -5.28 -3.90 -9.88
N VAL A 130 -4.78 -2.68 -9.99
CA VAL A 130 -4.14 -2.15 -11.19
C VAL A 130 -2.83 -1.45 -10.84
N ARG A 131 -1.85 -1.58 -11.71
CA ARG A 131 -0.59 -0.83 -11.61
C ARG A 131 -0.78 0.54 -12.23
N THR A 132 -0.53 1.58 -11.44
CA THR A 132 -0.55 2.99 -11.86
C THR A 132 0.87 3.56 -11.85
N GLY A 133 1.03 4.79 -12.31
CA GLY A 133 2.31 5.52 -12.20
C GLY A 133 2.77 5.73 -10.75
N MET A 134 1.87 5.60 -9.78
CA MET A 134 2.14 5.72 -8.34
C MET A 134 2.21 4.37 -7.62
N GLY A 135 2.26 3.25 -8.36
CA GLY A 135 2.27 1.89 -7.83
C GLY A 135 0.92 1.19 -7.95
N TRP A 136 0.76 0.08 -7.24
CA TRP A 136 -0.47 -0.68 -7.24
C TRP A 136 -1.59 0.05 -6.51
N ARG A 137 -2.80 -0.06 -7.05
CA ARG A 137 -4.03 0.52 -6.48
C ARG A 137 -5.20 -0.42 -6.66
N ILE A 138 -6.16 -0.32 -5.77
CA ILE A 138 -7.39 -1.13 -5.76
C ILE A 138 -8.41 -0.50 -6.70
N THR A 139 -8.93 -1.28 -7.62
CA THR A 139 -10.03 -0.89 -8.51
C THR A 139 -11.38 -1.37 -7.99
N ASP A 140 -11.39 -2.46 -7.20
CA ASP A 140 -12.59 -2.98 -6.56
C ASP A 140 -12.28 -3.84 -5.34
N ILE A 141 -13.22 -3.91 -4.41
CA ILE A 141 -13.23 -4.84 -3.28
C ILE A 141 -14.56 -5.59 -3.30
N LYS A 142 -14.48 -6.92 -3.30
CA LYS A 142 -15.63 -7.82 -3.21
C LYS A 142 -15.57 -8.51 -1.86
N ALA A 143 -16.52 -8.19 -1.02
CA ALA A 143 -16.61 -8.65 0.36
C ALA A 143 -17.97 -9.32 0.61
N PRO A 144 -18.17 -10.02 1.73
CA PRO A 144 -19.47 -10.62 2.04
C PRO A 144 -20.66 -9.65 2.05
N SER A 145 -20.43 -8.40 2.46
CA SER A 145 -21.48 -7.35 2.46
C SER A 145 -21.82 -6.80 1.07
N GLY A 146 -20.94 -6.99 0.08
CA GLY A 146 -21.14 -6.51 -1.28
C GLY A 146 -19.85 -6.09 -1.98
N THR A 147 -20.02 -5.44 -3.12
CA THR A 147 -18.93 -5.00 -3.96
C THR A 147 -18.79 -3.48 -3.88
N LEU A 148 -17.58 -3.00 -3.61
CA LEU A 148 -17.33 -1.58 -3.39
C LEU A 148 -17.68 -0.72 -4.61
N SER A 149 -17.34 -1.17 -5.82
CA SER A 149 -17.69 -0.45 -7.03
C SER A 149 -19.21 -0.34 -7.25
N GLU A 150 -19.99 -1.33 -6.81
CA GLU A 150 -21.45 -1.30 -6.91
C GLU A 150 -22.07 -0.30 -5.95
N LEU A 151 -21.45 -0.07 -4.81
CA LEU A 151 -21.88 0.94 -3.85
C LEU A 151 -21.88 2.34 -4.46
N TYR A 152 -21.01 2.57 -5.46
CA TYR A 152 -20.81 3.86 -6.12
C TYR A 152 -21.34 3.92 -7.56
N LYS A 153 -22.03 2.88 -8.05
CA LYS A 153 -22.76 2.96 -9.32
C LYS A 153 -23.86 4.03 -9.24
N LYS A 154 -23.93 4.83 -10.29
CA LYS A 154 -25.01 5.80 -10.51
C LYS A 154 -26.24 5.14 -11.08
#